data_8a61e7ab0beeb076c189f989f3406fd9
#
_entry.id   8a61e7ab0beeb076c189f989f3406fd9
#
_cell.length_a   1.000
_cell.length_b   1.000
_cell.length_c   1.000
_cell.angle_alpha   90.00
_cell.angle_beta   90.00
_cell.angle_gamma   90.00
#
_symmetry.space_group_name_H-M   'P 1'
#
loop_
_entity.id
_entity.type
_entity.pdbx_description
1 polymer ?
#
loop_
_entity_poly.entity_id
_entity_poly.type
_entity_poly.pdbx_seq_one_letter_code
_entity_poly.pdbx_strand_id
1 'polypeptide(L)'
;SVGLPWGSLIALLFAIVYYMCRRLVSFKEAMNCLTQGFIAMVPAMLILTFAVTLKTMTGLLGADVYVAGLMQGASTGLTNMLPAIIFLVACFLAFASGTSWGTFGILIPIVTGVFTDPTTGAIVPGAEHLIIIGVSACLAGAVMGDHCSPISDTTIMASAGAQCNHINHVSTQVPYVLTVAAISFVTYTIAGFVQ
;
A
#
# COMPACT_ATOMS: atom_id res chain seq x y z
N SER A 1 3.05 -14.61 -14.05
CA SER A 1 2.64 -13.19 -13.92
C SER A 1 2.20 -12.52 -15.23
N VAL A 2 2.24 -13.21 -16.38
CA VAL A 2 1.82 -12.65 -17.70
C VAL A 2 0.28 -12.61 -17.81
N GLY A 3 -0.45 -13.41 -17.06
CA GLY A 3 -1.92 -13.52 -17.15
C GLY A 3 -2.67 -12.27 -16.69
N LEU A 4 -2.13 -11.49 -15.76
CA LEU A 4 -2.82 -10.33 -15.18
C LEU A 4 -2.97 -9.16 -16.19
N PRO A 5 -1.91 -8.75 -16.93
CA PRO A 5 -2.06 -7.74 -17.99
C PRO A 5 -2.99 -8.17 -19.12
N TRP A 6 -2.90 -9.44 -19.55
CA TRP A 6 -3.79 -9.95 -20.59
C TRP A 6 -5.24 -10.04 -20.13
N GLY A 7 -5.46 -10.49 -18.89
CA GLY A 7 -6.79 -10.53 -18.29
C GLY A 7 -7.43 -9.16 -18.19
N SER A 8 -6.68 -8.14 -17.75
CA SER A 8 -7.17 -6.77 -17.65
C SER A 8 -7.48 -6.15 -19.03
N LEU A 9 -6.64 -6.42 -20.04
CA LEU A 9 -6.88 -5.96 -21.41
C LEU A 9 -8.15 -6.57 -21.99
N ILE A 10 -8.33 -7.88 -21.84
CA ILE A 10 -9.53 -8.60 -22.32
C ILE A 10 -10.78 -8.08 -21.59
N ALA A 11 -10.70 -7.89 -20.28
CA ALA A 11 -11.80 -7.35 -19.50
C ALA A 11 -12.19 -5.92 -19.93
N LEU A 12 -11.19 -5.08 -20.22
CA LEU A 12 -11.42 -3.72 -20.71
C LEU A 12 -12.13 -3.74 -22.09
N LEU A 13 -11.63 -4.55 -23.03
CA LEU A 13 -12.24 -4.69 -24.35
C LEU A 13 -13.68 -5.23 -24.25
N PHE A 14 -13.88 -6.23 -23.41
CA PHE A 14 -15.21 -6.78 -23.16
C PHE A 14 -16.17 -5.73 -22.58
N ALA A 15 -15.71 -4.94 -21.60
CA ALA A 15 -16.52 -3.87 -21.01
C ALA A 15 -16.91 -2.81 -22.03
N ILE A 16 -15.97 -2.36 -22.88
CA ILE A 16 -16.26 -1.39 -23.95
C ILE A 16 -17.33 -1.94 -24.89
N VAL A 17 -17.15 -3.16 -25.41
CA VAL A 17 -18.10 -3.79 -26.31
C VAL A 17 -19.48 -3.97 -25.64
N TYR A 18 -19.49 -4.43 -24.39
CA TYR A 18 -20.72 -4.63 -23.63
C TYR A 18 -21.53 -3.34 -23.47
N TYR A 19 -20.88 -2.24 -23.03
CA TYR A 19 -21.56 -0.95 -22.87
C TYR A 19 -22.02 -0.34 -24.20
N MET A 20 -21.27 -0.54 -25.27
CA MET A 20 -21.67 -0.11 -26.62
C MET A 20 -22.89 -0.92 -27.12
N CYS A 21 -22.91 -2.25 -26.96
CA CYS A 21 -24.03 -3.10 -27.32
C CYS A 21 -25.31 -2.72 -26.54
N ARG A 22 -25.16 -2.34 -25.27
CA ARG A 22 -26.25 -1.84 -24.43
C ARG A 22 -26.68 -0.41 -24.78
N ARG A 23 -26.00 0.25 -25.74
CA ARG A 23 -26.21 1.65 -26.12
C ARG A 23 -26.13 2.65 -24.97
N LEU A 24 -25.35 2.33 -23.93
CA LEU A 24 -25.12 3.19 -22.79
C LEU A 24 -24.03 4.22 -23.07
N VAL A 25 -23.08 3.89 -23.94
CA VAL A 25 -21.94 4.74 -24.29
C VAL A 25 -21.69 4.64 -25.79
N SER A 26 -21.43 5.77 -26.44
CA SER A 26 -20.99 5.82 -27.84
C SER A 26 -19.52 5.46 -27.96
N PHE A 27 -19.06 5.07 -29.14
CA PHE A 27 -17.64 4.77 -29.38
C PHE A 27 -16.73 5.96 -29.04
N LYS A 28 -17.15 7.18 -29.37
CA LYS A 28 -16.39 8.41 -29.07
C LYS A 28 -16.26 8.64 -27.57
N GLU A 29 -17.33 8.43 -26.82
CA GLU A 29 -17.30 8.54 -25.35
C GLU A 29 -16.43 7.45 -24.72
N ALA A 30 -16.51 6.21 -25.18
CA ALA A 30 -15.67 5.12 -24.71
C ALA A 30 -14.17 5.43 -24.91
N MET A 31 -13.79 5.95 -26.08
CA MET A 31 -12.42 6.35 -26.36
C MET A 31 -11.96 7.53 -25.49
N ASN A 32 -12.85 8.48 -25.23
CA ASN A 32 -12.54 9.58 -24.31
C ASN A 32 -12.37 9.09 -22.86
N CYS A 33 -13.24 8.20 -22.39
CA CYS A 33 -13.09 7.57 -21.06
C CYS A 33 -11.77 6.80 -20.94
N LEU A 34 -11.36 6.09 -21.98
CA LEU A 34 -10.08 5.40 -22.00
C LEU A 34 -8.91 6.37 -21.82
N THR A 35 -8.91 7.48 -22.56
CA THR A 35 -7.89 8.53 -22.46
C THR A 35 -7.87 9.14 -21.06
N GLN A 36 -9.04 9.46 -20.50
CA GLN A 36 -9.14 9.99 -19.13
C GLN A 36 -8.65 8.98 -18.08
N GLY A 37 -8.92 7.69 -18.28
CA GLY A 37 -8.41 6.61 -17.44
C GLY A 37 -6.88 6.54 -17.45
N PHE A 38 -6.23 6.67 -18.60
CA PHE A 38 -4.77 6.75 -18.68
C PHE A 38 -4.21 7.98 -17.95
N ILE A 39 -4.82 9.15 -18.14
CA ILE A 39 -4.41 10.38 -17.45
C ILE A 39 -4.54 10.21 -15.93
N ALA A 40 -5.62 9.60 -15.44
CA ALA A 40 -5.84 9.34 -14.03
C ALA A 40 -4.79 8.37 -13.43
N MET A 41 -4.20 7.49 -14.24
CA MET A 41 -3.16 6.56 -13.79
C MET A 41 -1.75 7.16 -13.75
N VAL A 42 -1.50 8.30 -14.40
CA VAL A 42 -0.18 8.94 -14.46
C VAL A 42 0.42 9.20 -13.06
N PRO A 43 -0.31 9.76 -12.07
CA PRO A 43 0.25 9.97 -10.74
C PRO A 43 0.69 8.65 -10.08
N ALA A 44 -0.10 7.59 -10.19
CA ALA A 44 0.24 6.28 -9.63
C ALA A 44 1.50 5.69 -10.29
N MET A 45 1.62 5.80 -11.61
CA MET A 45 2.81 5.35 -12.34
C MET A 45 4.07 6.14 -11.95
N LEU A 46 3.96 7.46 -11.77
CA LEU A 46 5.06 8.31 -11.30
C LEU A 46 5.51 7.91 -9.89
N ILE A 47 4.56 7.73 -8.97
CA ILE A 47 4.85 7.31 -7.59
C ILE A 47 5.60 5.96 -7.60
N LEU A 48 5.11 4.97 -8.33
CA LEU A 48 5.78 3.67 -8.43
C LEU A 48 7.18 3.77 -9.05
N THR A 49 7.35 4.59 -10.07
CA THR A 49 8.66 4.83 -10.71
C THR A 49 9.64 5.45 -9.72
N PHE A 50 9.22 6.48 -9.00
CA PHE A 50 10.06 7.11 -7.96
C PHE A 50 10.34 6.17 -6.80
N ALA A 51 9.38 5.34 -6.38
CA ALA A 51 9.57 4.35 -5.33
C ALA A 51 10.62 3.30 -5.71
N VAL A 52 10.58 2.78 -6.94
CA VAL A 52 11.60 1.86 -7.46
C VAL A 52 12.96 2.53 -7.55
N THR A 53 13.00 3.78 -8.02
CA THR A 53 14.24 4.58 -8.08
C THR A 53 14.83 4.79 -6.69
N LEU A 54 14.01 5.19 -5.71
CA LEU A 54 14.42 5.37 -4.33
C LEU A 54 14.96 4.07 -3.73
N LYS A 55 14.25 2.95 -3.91
CA LYS A 55 14.72 1.62 -3.50
C LYS A 55 16.11 1.31 -4.07
N THR A 56 16.31 1.53 -5.37
CA THR A 56 17.60 1.27 -6.02
C THR A 56 18.69 2.17 -5.46
N MET A 57 18.42 3.46 -5.27
CA MET A 57 19.40 4.40 -4.72
C MET A 57 19.76 4.10 -3.27
N THR A 58 18.77 3.75 -2.42
CA THR A 58 19.01 3.36 -1.04
C THR A 58 19.81 2.06 -0.92
N GLY A 59 19.57 1.10 -1.82
CA GLY A 59 20.40 -0.11 -1.93
C GLY A 59 21.84 0.20 -2.33
N LEU A 60 22.05 1.10 -3.31
CA LEU A 60 23.39 1.54 -3.70
C LEU A 60 24.16 2.28 -2.58
N LEU A 61 23.42 2.93 -1.68
CA LEU A 61 24.00 3.59 -0.49
C LEU A 61 24.29 2.60 0.65
N GLY A 62 23.94 1.30 0.49
CA GLY A 62 24.12 0.30 1.53
C GLY A 62 23.18 0.48 2.73
N ALA A 63 22.02 1.11 2.52
CA ALA A 63 21.06 1.34 3.59
C ALA A 63 20.51 0.03 4.17
N ASP A 64 20.36 -0.99 3.34
CA ASP A 64 20.00 -2.35 3.72
C ASP A 64 21.04 -2.98 4.67
N VAL A 65 22.33 -2.88 4.34
CA VAL A 65 23.42 -3.35 5.22
C VAL A 65 23.45 -2.60 6.53
N TYR A 66 23.26 -1.27 6.50
CA TYR A 66 23.23 -0.44 7.70
C TYR A 66 22.04 -0.81 8.61
N VAL A 67 20.85 -0.94 8.04
CA VAL A 67 19.64 -1.32 8.81
C VAL A 67 19.76 -2.74 9.36
N ALA A 68 20.28 -3.70 8.57
CA ALA A 68 20.56 -5.05 9.06
C ALA A 68 21.55 -5.05 10.22
N GLY A 69 22.61 -4.23 10.16
CA GLY A 69 23.56 -4.07 11.26
C GLY A 69 22.94 -3.46 12.53
N LEU A 70 22.05 -2.49 12.39
CA LEU A 70 21.26 -1.95 13.49
C LEU A 70 20.34 -3.00 14.12
N MET A 71 19.71 -3.84 13.28
CA MET A 71 18.82 -4.90 13.75
C MET A 71 19.56 -6.03 14.48
N GLN A 72 20.77 -6.38 14.04
CA GLN A 72 21.62 -7.35 14.76
C GLN A 72 22.05 -6.85 16.14
N GLY A 73 22.18 -5.54 16.31
CA GLY A 73 22.45 -4.90 17.63
C GLY A 73 21.18 -4.57 18.43
N ALA A 74 19.99 -4.72 17.83
CA ALA A 74 18.74 -4.42 18.50
C ALA A 74 18.39 -5.48 19.55
N SER A 75 17.80 -5.04 20.66
CA SER A 75 17.23 -5.99 21.62
C SER A 75 16.09 -6.78 21.00
N THR A 76 15.93 -8.04 21.40
CA THR A 76 14.84 -8.91 20.94
C THR A 76 13.46 -8.24 21.09
N GLY A 77 13.28 -7.42 22.15
CA GLY A 77 12.06 -6.67 22.37
C GLY A 77 11.77 -5.62 21.27
N LEU A 78 12.80 -4.96 20.74
CA LEU A 78 12.61 -3.99 19.65
C LEU A 78 12.27 -4.70 18.32
N THR A 79 12.92 -5.81 18.06
CA THR A 79 12.65 -6.62 16.86
C THR A 79 11.21 -7.15 16.88
N ASN A 80 10.72 -7.59 18.03
CA ASN A 80 9.36 -8.06 18.21
C ASN A 80 8.31 -6.94 18.10
N MET A 81 8.66 -5.70 18.43
CA MET A 81 7.78 -4.54 18.23
C MET A 81 7.77 -4.01 16.79
N LEU A 82 8.67 -4.46 15.94
CA LEU A 82 8.83 -3.93 14.58
C LEU A 82 7.51 -3.96 13.76
N PRO A 83 6.70 -5.04 13.76
CA PRO A 83 5.44 -5.05 13.03
C PRO A 83 4.47 -3.94 13.47
N ALA A 84 4.38 -3.68 14.77
CA ALA A 84 3.52 -2.60 15.29
C ALA A 84 4.03 -1.22 14.87
N ILE A 85 5.35 -1.01 14.87
CA ILE A 85 5.98 0.23 14.39
C ILE A 85 5.72 0.41 12.88
N ILE A 86 5.91 -0.63 12.08
CA ILE A 86 5.63 -0.64 10.64
C ILE A 86 4.16 -0.28 10.37
N PHE A 87 3.24 -0.85 11.15
CA PHE A 87 1.82 -0.54 11.04
C PHE A 87 1.56 0.96 11.22
N LEU A 88 2.09 1.58 12.29
CA LEU A 88 1.92 3.01 12.55
C LEU A 88 2.55 3.90 11.46
N VAL A 89 3.75 3.56 11.02
CA VAL A 89 4.43 4.28 9.94
C VAL A 89 3.62 4.20 8.64
N ALA A 90 3.09 3.01 8.33
CA ALA A 90 2.25 2.81 7.15
C ALA A 90 0.94 3.61 7.23
N CYS A 91 0.29 3.63 8.41
CA CYS A 91 -0.91 4.45 8.65
C CYS A 91 -0.64 5.92 8.37
N PHE A 92 0.45 6.45 8.94
CA PHE A 92 0.79 7.87 8.80
C PHE A 92 1.16 8.23 7.36
N LEU A 93 1.99 7.42 6.70
CA LEU A 93 2.39 7.67 5.32
C LEU A 93 1.21 7.60 4.35
N ALA A 94 0.34 6.60 4.50
CA ALA A 94 -0.82 6.47 3.64
C ALA A 94 -1.85 7.58 3.88
N PHE A 95 -2.05 7.99 5.13
CA PHE A 95 -2.89 9.15 5.45
C PHE A 95 -2.36 10.43 4.81
N ALA A 96 -1.05 10.68 4.92
CA ALA A 96 -0.40 11.89 4.41
C ALA A 96 -0.31 11.91 2.87
N SER A 97 -0.14 10.75 2.24
CA SER A 97 -0.04 10.64 0.77
C SER A 97 -1.37 10.44 0.07
N GLY A 98 -2.40 9.96 0.78
CA GLY A 98 -3.70 9.60 0.22
C GLY A 98 -3.65 8.39 -0.72
N THR A 99 -2.66 7.52 -0.55
CA THR A 99 -2.54 6.32 -1.39
C THR A 99 -1.95 5.13 -0.63
N SER A 100 -2.68 4.03 -0.58
CA SER A 100 -2.18 2.76 -0.07
C SER A 100 -1.12 2.14 -1.00
N TRP A 101 -1.31 2.22 -2.30
CA TRP A 101 -0.39 1.67 -3.30
C TRP A 101 0.99 2.32 -3.27
N GLY A 102 1.05 3.65 -3.14
CA GLY A 102 2.30 4.38 -2.98
C GLY A 102 3.03 3.98 -1.70
N THR A 103 2.30 3.81 -0.61
CA THR A 103 2.83 3.36 0.68
C THR A 103 3.38 1.93 0.60
N PHE A 104 2.67 1.00 -0.06
CA PHE A 104 3.16 -0.36 -0.31
C PHE A 104 4.47 -0.35 -1.11
N GLY A 105 4.52 0.44 -2.18
CA GLY A 105 5.70 0.54 -3.05
C GLY A 105 6.96 0.97 -2.31
N ILE A 106 6.81 1.81 -1.29
CA ILE A 106 7.93 2.32 -0.48
C ILE A 106 8.26 1.38 0.67
N LEU A 107 7.26 0.95 1.46
CA LEU A 107 7.51 0.26 2.72
C LEU A 107 7.79 -1.24 2.56
N ILE A 108 7.13 -1.96 1.65
CA ILE A 108 7.34 -3.40 1.50
C ILE A 108 8.81 -3.75 1.19
N PRO A 109 9.50 -3.05 0.25
CA PRO A 109 10.92 -3.28 0.04
C PRO A 109 11.80 -3.02 1.27
N ILE A 110 11.44 -2.01 2.09
CA ILE A 110 12.16 -1.71 3.32
C ILE A 110 11.92 -2.82 4.35
N VAL A 111 10.67 -3.21 4.56
CA VAL A 111 10.30 -4.28 5.50
C VAL A 111 10.98 -5.61 5.10
N THR A 112 10.93 -5.98 3.84
CA THR A 112 11.60 -7.20 3.37
C THR A 112 13.11 -7.12 3.52
N GLY A 113 13.72 -5.96 3.24
CA GLY A 113 15.16 -5.74 3.37
C GLY A 113 15.67 -5.88 4.82
N VAL A 114 14.86 -5.50 5.82
CA VAL A 114 15.21 -5.67 7.24
C VAL A 114 15.37 -7.13 7.64
N PHE A 115 14.59 -8.03 7.04
CA PHE A 115 14.56 -9.45 7.38
C PHE A 115 15.30 -10.35 6.39
N THR A 116 16.01 -9.77 5.41
CA THR A 116 16.82 -10.51 4.43
C THR A 116 18.29 -10.20 4.62
N ASP A 117 19.13 -11.19 4.45
CA ASP A 117 20.58 -11.02 4.42
C ASP A 117 20.97 -10.26 3.13
N PRO A 118 21.63 -9.10 3.25
CA PRO A 118 21.99 -8.28 2.10
C PRO A 118 22.99 -8.95 1.15
N THR A 119 23.72 -9.97 1.60
CA THR A 119 24.72 -10.67 0.79
C THR A 119 24.15 -11.85 0.01
N THR A 120 23.24 -12.60 0.63
CA THR A 120 22.66 -13.82 0.05
C THR A 120 21.24 -13.60 -0.50
N GLY A 121 20.55 -12.53 -0.10
CA GLY A 121 19.14 -12.29 -0.39
C GLY A 121 18.19 -13.30 0.27
N ALA A 122 18.71 -14.17 1.12
CA ALA A 122 17.93 -15.15 1.86
C ALA A 122 17.29 -14.52 3.10
N ILE A 123 16.14 -15.04 3.53
CA ILE A 123 15.52 -14.63 4.78
C ILE A 123 16.44 -15.04 5.94
N VAL A 124 16.64 -14.13 6.89
CA VAL A 124 17.41 -14.41 8.12
C VAL A 124 16.73 -15.56 8.86
N PRO A 125 17.48 -16.64 9.24
CA PRO A 125 16.89 -17.78 9.93
C PRO A 125 16.14 -17.35 11.20
N GLY A 126 14.90 -17.80 11.36
CA GLY A 126 14.02 -17.43 12.47
C GLY A 126 13.23 -16.12 12.26
N ALA A 127 13.43 -15.41 11.14
CA ALA A 127 12.67 -14.19 10.81
C ALA A 127 11.48 -14.44 9.86
N GLU A 128 11.21 -15.70 9.48
CA GLU A 128 10.16 -16.03 8.52
C GLU A 128 8.77 -15.51 8.98
N HIS A 129 8.47 -15.67 10.27
CA HIS A 129 7.20 -15.16 10.83
C HIS A 129 7.16 -13.62 10.86
N LEU A 130 8.27 -12.99 11.24
CA LEU A 130 8.33 -11.54 11.35
C LEU A 130 8.19 -10.83 10.00
N ILE A 131 8.73 -11.40 8.93
CA ILE A 131 8.56 -10.83 7.59
C ILE A 131 7.10 -10.88 7.14
N ILE A 132 6.41 -12.00 7.39
CA ILE A 132 4.99 -12.13 7.05
C ILE A 132 4.14 -11.16 7.85
N ILE A 133 4.35 -11.08 9.17
CA ILE A 133 3.62 -10.17 10.05
C ILE A 133 3.96 -8.71 9.71
N GLY A 134 5.21 -8.41 9.42
CA GLY A 134 5.67 -7.06 9.04
C GLY A 134 5.06 -6.58 7.73
N VAL A 135 5.03 -7.44 6.70
CA VAL A 135 4.35 -7.13 5.42
C VAL A 135 2.84 -6.99 5.64
N SER A 136 2.23 -7.87 6.44
CA SER A 136 0.81 -7.75 6.80
C SER A 136 0.52 -6.44 7.52
N ALA A 137 1.35 -6.03 8.46
CA ALA A 137 1.23 -4.77 9.19
C ALA A 137 1.37 -3.55 8.27
N CYS A 138 2.30 -3.61 7.31
CA CYS A 138 2.45 -2.59 6.27
C CYS A 138 1.17 -2.46 5.43
N LEU A 139 0.62 -3.57 4.95
CA LEU A 139 -0.59 -3.58 4.13
C LEU A 139 -1.79 -3.03 4.93
N ALA A 140 -1.99 -3.52 6.14
CA ALA A 140 -3.10 -3.09 6.99
C ALA A 140 -3.01 -1.61 7.36
N GLY A 141 -1.81 -1.15 7.74
CA GLY A 141 -1.59 0.26 8.08
C GLY A 141 -1.80 1.19 6.89
N ALA A 142 -1.32 0.81 5.72
CA ALA A 142 -1.49 1.61 4.52
C ALA A 142 -2.96 1.69 4.07
N VAL A 143 -3.71 0.60 4.16
CA VAL A 143 -5.16 0.62 3.88
C VAL A 143 -5.90 1.48 4.89
N MET A 144 -5.55 1.38 6.18
CA MET A 144 -6.13 2.21 7.24
C MET A 144 -5.91 3.71 6.97
N GLY A 145 -4.67 4.12 6.70
CA GLY A 145 -4.33 5.52 6.44
C GLY A 145 -5.03 6.08 5.21
N ASP A 146 -5.06 5.31 4.14
CA ASP A 146 -5.74 5.65 2.89
C ASP A 146 -7.26 5.85 3.11
N HIS A 147 -7.90 4.96 3.87
CA HIS A 147 -9.34 4.98 4.15
C HIS A 147 -9.81 6.24 4.89
N CYS A 148 -8.99 6.85 5.72
CA CYS A 148 -9.34 8.05 6.48
C CYS A 148 -8.69 9.33 5.92
N SER A 149 -7.93 9.23 4.84
CA SER A 149 -7.29 10.39 4.23
C SER A 149 -8.30 11.24 3.44
N PRO A 150 -8.36 12.56 3.68
CA PRO A 150 -9.23 13.44 2.91
C PRO A 150 -8.75 13.69 1.48
N ILE A 151 -7.51 13.32 1.16
CA ILE A 151 -6.93 13.48 -0.18
C ILE A 151 -6.87 12.16 -0.96
N SER A 152 -7.38 11.06 -0.37
CA SER A 152 -7.42 9.77 -1.02
C SER A 152 -8.46 9.74 -2.14
N ASP A 153 -8.08 9.19 -3.28
CA ASP A 153 -8.98 8.95 -4.40
C ASP A 153 -10.12 7.98 -4.03
N THR A 154 -9.86 7.00 -3.16
CA THR A 154 -10.87 6.07 -2.69
C THR A 154 -11.96 6.75 -1.88
N THR A 155 -11.62 7.65 -0.94
CA THR A 155 -12.59 8.41 -0.15
C THR A 155 -13.32 9.46 -0.99
N ILE A 156 -12.63 10.09 -1.95
CA ILE A 156 -13.24 11.03 -2.90
C ILE A 156 -14.27 10.31 -3.76
N MET A 157 -13.91 9.16 -4.35
CA MET A 157 -14.82 8.39 -5.19
C MET A 157 -16.00 7.81 -4.40
N ALA A 158 -15.77 7.33 -3.18
CA ALA A 158 -16.83 6.81 -2.32
C ALA A 158 -17.84 7.90 -1.95
N SER A 159 -17.39 9.08 -1.54
CA SER A 159 -18.26 10.20 -1.22
C SER A 159 -19.01 10.73 -2.42
N ALA A 160 -18.38 10.80 -3.60
CA ALA A 160 -19.01 11.19 -4.85
C ALA A 160 -20.06 10.17 -5.29
N GLY A 161 -19.77 8.87 -5.20
CA GLY A 161 -20.71 7.79 -5.53
C GLY A 161 -21.92 7.76 -4.58
N ALA A 162 -21.71 8.05 -3.30
CA ALA A 162 -22.77 8.15 -2.30
C ALA A 162 -23.50 9.50 -2.34
N GLN A 163 -23.07 10.46 -3.17
CA GLN A 163 -23.61 11.82 -3.26
C GLN A 163 -23.65 12.55 -1.91
N CYS A 164 -22.66 12.30 -1.05
CA CYS A 164 -22.54 12.95 0.25
C CYS A 164 -21.38 13.95 0.26
N ASN A 165 -21.40 14.85 1.26
CA ASN A 165 -20.30 15.80 1.41
C ASN A 165 -19.02 15.05 1.80
N HIS A 166 -17.93 15.26 1.04
CA HIS A 166 -16.67 14.55 1.20
C HIS A 166 -16.07 14.70 2.59
N ILE A 167 -16.02 15.91 3.13
CA ILE A 167 -15.47 16.18 4.47
C ILE A 167 -16.31 15.51 5.56
N ASN A 168 -17.64 15.52 5.43
CA ASN A 168 -18.51 14.80 6.35
C ASN A 168 -18.28 13.28 6.28
N HIS A 169 -18.11 12.73 5.09
CA HIS A 169 -17.78 11.32 4.91
C HIS A 169 -16.49 10.96 5.67
N VAL A 170 -15.41 11.71 5.44
CA VAL A 170 -14.13 11.49 6.12
C VAL A 170 -14.27 11.64 7.64
N SER A 171 -14.87 12.73 8.13
CA SER A 171 -14.99 13.02 9.56
C SER A 171 -15.81 11.97 10.32
N THR A 172 -16.86 11.43 9.70
CA THR A 172 -17.68 10.37 10.31
C THR A 172 -17.01 9.00 10.25
N GLN A 173 -16.13 8.76 9.29
CA GLN A 173 -15.37 7.51 9.14
C GLN A 173 -14.20 7.40 10.12
N VAL A 174 -13.51 8.49 10.41
CA VAL A 174 -12.31 8.53 11.26
C VAL A 174 -12.48 7.83 12.62
N PRO A 175 -13.54 8.01 13.42
CA PRO A 175 -13.69 7.32 14.71
C PRO A 175 -13.70 5.79 14.57
N TYR A 176 -14.36 5.26 13.53
CA TYR A 176 -14.43 3.82 13.28
C TYR A 176 -13.05 3.28 12.87
N VAL A 177 -12.39 3.97 11.97
CA VAL A 177 -11.05 3.60 11.49
C VAL A 177 -10.03 3.63 12.63
N LEU A 178 -10.05 4.65 13.49
CA LEU A 178 -9.17 4.74 14.66
C LEU A 178 -9.43 3.62 15.67
N THR A 179 -10.68 3.22 15.87
CA THR A 179 -11.02 2.09 16.76
C THR A 179 -10.41 0.78 16.23
N VAL A 180 -10.59 0.51 14.93
CA VAL A 180 -10.00 -0.67 14.28
C VAL A 180 -8.48 -0.60 14.29
N ALA A 181 -7.90 0.58 14.06
CA ALA A 181 -6.45 0.79 14.09
C ALA A 181 -5.86 0.51 15.47
N ALA A 182 -6.52 0.93 16.54
CA ALA A 182 -6.07 0.66 17.90
C ALA A 182 -6.07 -0.84 18.20
N ILE A 183 -7.12 -1.56 17.81
CA ILE A 183 -7.21 -3.02 17.95
C ILE A 183 -6.12 -3.70 17.11
N SER A 184 -5.92 -3.28 15.87
CA SER A 184 -4.90 -3.82 14.96
C SER A 184 -3.49 -3.58 15.52
N PHE A 185 -3.22 -2.40 16.06
CA PHE A 185 -1.93 -2.08 16.68
C PHE A 185 -1.62 -3.02 17.85
N VAL A 186 -2.59 -3.24 18.74
CA VAL A 186 -2.45 -4.19 19.85
C VAL A 186 -2.22 -5.61 19.33
N THR A 187 -2.97 -6.01 18.30
CA THR A 187 -2.84 -7.34 17.68
C THR A 187 -1.45 -7.54 17.07
N TYR A 188 -0.92 -6.57 16.32
CA TYR A 188 0.43 -6.63 15.75
C TYR A 188 1.53 -6.60 16.83
N THR A 189 1.30 -5.88 17.93
CA THR A 189 2.21 -5.93 19.09
C THR A 189 2.23 -7.33 19.67
N ILE A 190 1.06 -7.93 19.96
CA ILE A 190 0.97 -9.30 20.49
C ILE A 190 1.59 -10.31 19.53
N ALA A 191 1.24 -10.22 18.23
CA ALA A 191 1.75 -11.14 17.21
C ALA A 191 3.27 -11.10 17.06
N GLY A 192 3.90 -9.95 17.29
CA GLY A 192 5.35 -9.82 17.27
C GLY A 192 6.05 -10.46 18.50
N PHE A 193 5.34 -10.63 19.62
CA PHE A 193 5.87 -11.28 20.82
C PHE A 193 5.51 -12.76 20.94
N VAL A 194 4.46 -13.21 20.28
CA VAL A 194 4.02 -14.61 20.23
C VAL A 194 4.67 -15.28 19.02
N GLN A 195 5.89 -15.77 19.20
CA GLN A 195 6.65 -16.52 18.19
C GLN A 195 6.85 -17.97 18.64
#